data_94a8ac29c5384bcfbb306e2ebc88ea38
#
_entry.id   94a8ac29c5384bcfbb306e2ebc88ea38
#
_cell.length_a   1.000
_cell.length_b   1.000
_cell.length_c   1.000
_cell.angle_alpha   90.00
_cell.angle_beta   90.00
_cell.angle_gamma   90.00
#
_symmetry.space_group_name_H-M   'P 1'
#
loop_
_entity.id
_entity.type
_entity.pdbx_description
1 polymer ?
#
loop_
_entity_poly.entity_id
_entity_poly.type
_entity_poly.pdbx_seq_one_letter_code
_entity_poly.pdbx_strand_id
1 'polypeptide(L)'
;METIIKKIDKNQIDTDVIREAGEILKKGGLVAFPTETVYGLGADALKEAAARKTYEAKGRPSDNPLIVHIADYEDLKKIAVNIPAETDALAAHFWPGPLTMIFEKSDLVPYGTTGGLDTVAVRMPSDPIAAELIRAAGGFVSAPSANTSGRPSPTTAEHVLDDLGGRIDMVIDGGSVEIGLESTILD
;
A
#
# COMPACT_ATOMS: atom_id res chain seq x y z
N MET A 1 -16.47 -8.95 12.51
CA MET A 1 -15.50 -7.90 12.88
C MET A 1 -16.08 -6.54 12.52
N GLU A 2 -15.88 -5.54 13.35
CA GLU A 2 -16.29 -4.16 13.05
C GLU A 2 -15.10 -3.40 12.47
N THR A 3 -15.29 -2.72 11.33
CA THR A 3 -14.28 -1.89 10.72
C THR A 3 -14.30 -0.48 11.31
N ILE A 4 -13.19 -0.03 11.85
CA ILE A 4 -13.04 1.31 12.42
C ILE A 4 -12.87 2.33 11.28
N ILE A 5 -13.58 3.46 11.35
CA ILE A 5 -13.46 4.54 10.36
C ILE A 5 -12.89 5.77 11.06
N LYS A 6 -11.81 6.32 10.53
CA LYS A 6 -11.18 7.54 11.02
C LYS A 6 -11.03 8.54 9.88
N LYS A 7 -11.52 9.77 10.07
CA LYS A 7 -11.32 10.86 9.10
C LYS A 7 -10.01 11.58 9.37
N ILE A 8 -9.27 11.87 8.30
CA ILE A 8 -8.06 12.69 8.34
C ILE A 8 -8.14 13.75 7.24
N ASP A 9 -7.93 15.01 7.62
CA ASP A 9 -7.65 16.09 6.66
C ASP A 9 -6.18 16.01 6.24
N LYS A 10 -5.91 15.86 4.94
CA LYS A 10 -4.53 15.79 4.40
C LYS A 10 -3.72 17.05 4.63
N ASN A 11 -4.37 18.20 4.89
CA ASN A 11 -3.72 19.47 5.21
C ASN A 11 -3.45 19.64 6.71
N GLN A 12 -4.04 18.81 7.55
CA GLN A 12 -3.86 18.80 9.00
C GLN A 12 -3.91 17.35 9.51
N ILE A 13 -2.84 16.61 9.28
CA ILE A 13 -2.79 15.18 9.59
C ILE A 13 -2.83 14.94 11.11
N ASP A 14 -3.80 14.12 11.53
CA ASP A 14 -3.93 13.65 12.91
C ASP A 14 -2.89 12.54 13.17
N THR A 15 -1.82 12.89 13.88
CA THR A 15 -0.71 11.96 14.17
C THR A 15 -1.12 10.81 15.08
N ASP A 16 -2.12 10.98 15.93
CA ASP A 16 -2.61 9.92 16.81
C ASP A 16 -3.35 8.84 16.01
N VAL A 17 -4.17 9.24 15.02
CA VAL A 17 -4.84 8.30 14.11
C VAL A 17 -3.80 7.56 13.26
N ILE A 18 -2.80 8.25 12.75
CA ILE A 18 -1.70 7.64 11.97
C ILE A 18 -0.94 6.61 12.81
N ARG A 19 -0.66 6.93 14.08
CA ARG A 19 0.02 6.00 14.99
C ARG A 19 -0.84 4.76 15.26
N GLU A 20 -2.12 4.94 15.54
CA GLU A 20 -3.07 3.83 15.74
C GLU A 20 -3.12 2.91 14.52
N ALA A 21 -3.25 3.48 13.32
CA ALA A 21 -3.25 2.74 12.07
C ALA A 21 -1.92 2.01 11.83
N GLY A 22 -0.80 2.67 12.09
CA GLY A 22 0.54 2.07 11.99
C GLY A 22 0.71 0.86 12.93
N GLU A 23 0.20 0.94 14.15
CA GLU A 23 0.25 -0.17 15.10
C GLU A 23 -0.61 -1.35 14.65
N ILE A 24 -1.78 -1.10 14.05
CA ILE A 24 -2.61 -2.15 13.44
C ILE A 24 -1.80 -2.89 12.35
N LEU A 25 -1.15 -2.15 11.46
CA LEU A 25 -0.31 -2.74 10.40
C LEU A 25 0.85 -3.55 10.96
N LYS A 26 1.58 -3.01 11.93
CA LYS A 26 2.70 -3.71 12.59
C LYS A 26 2.28 -5.02 13.25
N LYS A 27 1.06 -5.10 13.74
CA LYS A 27 0.48 -6.32 14.34
C LYS A 27 -0.07 -7.30 13.30
N GLY A 28 0.06 -7.01 12.02
CA GLY A 28 -0.41 -7.85 10.93
C GLY A 28 -1.87 -7.63 10.54
N GLY A 29 -2.48 -6.51 10.96
CA GLY A 29 -3.82 -6.11 10.56
C GLY A 29 -3.87 -5.43 9.20
N LEU A 30 -5.09 -5.07 8.77
CA LEU A 30 -5.38 -4.46 7.48
C LEU A 30 -5.97 -3.06 7.67
N VAL A 31 -5.39 -2.07 6.99
CA VAL A 31 -5.86 -0.68 7.02
C VAL A 31 -5.98 -0.17 5.59
N ALA A 32 -7.18 0.26 5.19
CA ALA A 32 -7.36 0.96 3.92
C ALA A 32 -7.04 2.44 4.07
N PHE A 33 -6.40 3.03 3.08
CA PHE A 33 -5.96 4.42 3.11
C PHE A 33 -5.94 5.04 1.72
N PRO A 34 -6.09 6.38 1.62
CA PRO A 34 -6.03 7.06 0.33
C PRO A 34 -4.58 7.17 -0.17
N THR A 35 -4.43 7.10 -1.47
CA THR A 35 -3.25 7.56 -2.21
C THR A 35 -3.70 8.63 -3.21
N GLU A 36 -2.78 9.20 -3.99
CA GLU A 36 -3.17 10.13 -5.07
C GLU A 36 -3.91 9.43 -6.21
N THR A 37 -3.79 8.10 -6.34
CA THR A 37 -4.43 7.32 -7.41
C THR A 37 -5.77 6.74 -6.99
N VAL A 38 -5.77 5.76 -6.09
CA VAL A 38 -6.95 5.07 -5.55
C VAL A 38 -6.72 4.77 -4.06
N TYR A 39 -7.76 4.32 -3.35
CA TYR A 39 -7.58 3.76 -2.01
C TYR A 39 -6.86 2.42 -2.07
N GLY A 40 -5.82 2.28 -1.25
CA GLY A 40 -5.05 1.04 -1.11
C GLY A 40 -5.45 0.26 0.14
N LEU A 41 -5.39 -1.07 0.06
CA LEU A 41 -5.55 -1.95 1.23
C LEU A 41 -4.16 -2.29 1.77
N GLY A 42 -3.79 -1.61 2.86
CA GLY A 42 -2.48 -1.73 3.48
C GLY A 42 -2.32 -2.96 4.37
N ALA A 43 -1.16 -3.58 4.27
CA ALA A 43 -0.68 -4.63 5.16
C ALA A 43 0.84 -4.52 5.32
N ASP A 44 1.41 -5.10 6.37
CA ASP A 44 2.86 -5.16 6.54
C ASP A 44 3.47 -6.03 5.43
N ALA A 45 4.21 -5.41 4.52
CA ALA A 45 4.78 -6.07 3.34
C ALA A 45 5.82 -7.15 3.68
N LEU A 46 6.39 -7.12 4.88
CA LEU A 46 7.43 -8.04 5.32
C LEU A 46 6.88 -9.25 6.09
N LYS A 47 5.56 -9.35 6.22
CA LYS A 47 4.88 -10.45 6.92
C LYS A 47 4.06 -11.32 5.98
N GLU A 48 4.44 -12.58 5.86
CA GLU A 48 3.72 -13.59 5.08
C GLU A 48 2.24 -13.70 5.49
N ALA A 49 1.96 -13.69 6.79
CA ALA A 49 0.60 -13.77 7.32
C ALA A 49 -0.26 -12.56 6.95
N ALA A 50 0.32 -11.36 6.88
CA ALA A 50 -0.39 -10.13 6.49
C ALA A 50 -0.75 -10.17 4.99
N ALA A 51 0.15 -10.67 4.14
CA ALA A 51 -0.14 -10.88 2.72
C ALA A 51 -1.31 -11.85 2.54
N ARG A 52 -1.33 -12.95 3.27
CA ARG A 52 -2.44 -13.92 3.22
C ARG A 52 -3.77 -13.27 3.58
N LYS A 53 -3.82 -12.50 4.66
CA LYS A 53 -5.04 -11.76 5.04
C LYS A 53 -5.54 -10.82 3.95
N THR A 54 -4.60 -10.15 3.24
CA THR A 54 -4.93 -9.28 2.11
C THR A 54 -5.64 -10.03 0.99
N TYR A 55 -5.09 -11.16 0.58
CA TYR A 55 -5.71 -12.01 -0.46
C TYR A 55 -7.09 -12.52 -0.02
N GLU A 56 -7.21 -12.98 1.21
CA GLU A 56 -8.48 -13.46 1.77
C GLU A 56 -9.55 -12.36 1.81
N ALA A 57 -9.21 -11.16 2.30
CA ALA A 57 -10.14 -10.04 2.40
C ALA A 57 -10.68 -9.61 1.03
N LYS A 58 -9.83 -9.66 0.00
CA LYS A 58 -10.19 -9.26 -1.36
C LYS A 58 -10.80 -10.38 -2.22
N GLY A 59 -10.68 -11.64 -1.81
CA GLY A 59 -10.93 -12.75 -2.70
C GLY A 59 -9.96 -12.77 -3.90
N ARG A 60 -8.72 -12.31 -3.69
CA ARG A 60 -7.67 -12.19 -4.71
C ARG A 60 -6.86 -13.46 -4.78
N PRO A 61 -6.51 -13.96 -5.98
CA PRO A 61 -5.58 -15.08 -6.11
C PRO A 61 -4.21 -14.75 -5.50
N SER A 62 -3.64 -15.70 -4.74
CA SER A 62 -2.38 -15.49 -4.01
C SER A 62 -1.13 -15.45 -4.89
N ASP A 63 -1.24 -15.82 -6.15
CA ASP A 63 -0.20 -15.70 -7.18
C ASP A 63 -0.19 -14.35 -7.91
N ASN A 64 -1.10 -13.45 -7.56
CA ASN A 64 -1.18 -12.10 -8.10
C ASN A 64 -0.44 -11.12 -7.17
N PRO A 65 0.80 -10.69 -7.53
CA PRO A 65 1.68 -9.98 -6.60
C PRO A 65 1.10 -8.66 -6.08
N LEU A 66 1.56 -8.26 -4.89
CA LEU A 66 1.21 -7.01 -4.24
C LEU A 66 2.31 -5.98 -4.47
N ILE A 67 1.92 -4.70 -4.63
CA ILE A 67 2.86 -3.59 -4.76
C ILE A 67 3.28 -3.14 -3.36
N VAL A 68 4.58 -3.10 -3.10
CA VAL A 68 5.13 -2.56 -1.85
C VAL A 68 5.28 -1.05 -1.95
N HIS A 69 4.71 -0.34 -0.99
CA HIS A 69 4.77 1.11 -0.90
C HIS A 69 5.82 1.53 0.13
N ILE A 70 6.69 2.46 -0.27
CA ILE A 70 7.69 3.09 0.58
C ILE A 70 7.41 4.60 0.69
N ALA A 71 7.93 5.24 1.74
CA ALA A 71 7.80 6.68 1.95
C ALA A 71 9.14 7.42 1.76
N ASP A 72 10.25 6.72 1.89
CA ASP A 72 11.60 7.25 1.77
C ASP A 72 12.39 6.45 0.73
N TYR A 73 13.04 7.14 -0.20
CA TYR A 73 13.76 6.50 -1.31
C TYR A 73 14.86 5.53 -0.84
N GLU A 74 15.53 5.87 0.26
CA GLU A 74 16.58 5.02 0.82
C GLU A 74 16.08 3.62 1.25
N ASP A 75 14.79 3.47 1.52
CA ASP A 75 14.20 2.18 1.87
C ASP A 75 14.15 1.19 0.71
N LEU A 76 14.23 1.68 -0.54
CA LEU A 76 14.29 0.81 -1.72
C LEU A 76 15.44 -0.20 -1.63
N LYS A 77 16.61 0.24 -1.16
CA LYS A 77 17.82 -0.60 -1.03
C LYS A 77 17.67 -1.77 -0.07
N LYS A 78 16.69 -1.70 0.83
CA LYS A 78 16.42 -2.78 1.81
C LYS A 78 15.61 -3.92 1.20
N ILE A 79 14.77 -3.63 0.22
CA ILE A 79 13.82 -4.59 -0.36
C ILE A 79 14.15 -5.00 -1.80
N ALA A 80 15.06 -4.29 -2.46
CA ALA A 80 15.50 -4.58 -3.82
C ALA A 80 17.02 -4.77 -3.89
N VAL A 81 17.46 -5.64 -4.81
CA VAL A 81 18.87 -5.90 -5.09
C VAL A 81 19.14 -5.65 -6.58
N ASN A 82 20.42 -5.50 -6.96
CA ASN A 82 20.83 -5.27 -8.34
C ASN A 82 20.03 -4.12 -9.01
N ILE A 83 19.82 -3.03 -8.27
CA ILE A 83 19.02 -1.90 -8.73
C ILE A 83 19.67 -1.26 -9.96
N PRO A 84 18.97 -1.18 -11.12
CA PRO A 84 19.50 -0.56 -12.32
C PRO A 84 19.90 0.91 -12.12
N ALA A 85 20.94 1.36 -12.82
CA ALA A 85 21.44 2.74 -12.70
C ALA A 85 20.41 3.79 -13.12
N GLU A 86 19.51 3.44 -14.04
CA GLU A 86 18.43 4.30 -14.53
C GLU A 86 17.37 4.62 -13.46
N THR A 87 17.32 3.81 -12.40
CA THR A 87 16.33 3.95 -11.33
C THR A 87 16.39 5.32 -10.64
N ASP A 88 17.59 5.85 -10.39
CA ASP A 88 17.77 7.16 -9.75
C ASP A 88 17.14 8.29 -10.58
N ALA A 89 17.32 8.26 -11.89
CA ALA A 89 16.75 9.26 -12.80
C ALA A 89 15.21 9.15 -12.87
N LEU A 90 14.68 7.94 -12.93
CA LEU A 90 13.24 7.69 -12.94
C LEU A 90 12.60 8.11 -11.61
N ALA A 91 13.19 7.74 -10.49
CA ALA A 91 12.72 8.12 -9.17
C ALA A 91 12.75 9.64 -8.98
N ALA A 92 13.82 10.32 -9.42
CA ALA A 92 13.93 11.78 -9.33
C ALA A 92 12.82 12.52 -10.10
N HIS A 93 12.31 11.94 -11.19
CA HIS A 93 11.25 12.55 -12.01
C HIS A 93 9.83 12.16 -11.57
N PHE A 94 9.63 10.91 -11.10
CA PHE A 94 8.29 10.33 -10.93
C PHE A 94 7.94 9.94 -9.49
N TRP A 95 8.91 9.92 -8.58
CA TRP A 95 8.68 9.65 -7.17
C TRP A 95 8.94 10.89 -6.30
N PRO A 96 8.03 11.17 -5.33
CA PRO A 96 6.78 10.47 -5.08
C PRO A 96 5.75 10.68 -6.20
N GLY A 97 4.99 9.63 -6.52
CA GLY A 97 3.99 9.70 -7.58
C GLY A 97 3.48 8.35 -8.07
N PRO A 98 2.70 8.37 -9.17
CA PRO A 98 1.95 7.20 -9.65
C PRO A 98 2.78 6.27 -10.56
N LEU A 99 4.05 6.09 -10.28
CA LEU A 99 4.92 5.14 -10.97
C LEU A 99 5.25 3.97 -10.04
N THR A 100 5.00 2.75 -10.52
CA THR A 100 5.43 1.51 -9.89
C THR A 100 6.57 0.92 -10.73
N MET A 101 7.69 0.59 -10.09
CA MET A 101 8.84 -0.04 -10.75
C MET A 101 9.06 -1.44 -10.19
N ILE A 102 9.47 -2.36 -11.06
CA ILE A 102 9.74 -3.76 -10.70
C ILE A 102 11.25 -3.96 -10.55
N PHE A 103 11.64 -4.62 -9.45
CA PHE A 103 13.03 -4.90 -9.11
C PHE A 103 13.21 -6.37 -8.74
N GLU A 104 14.43 -6.87 -8.80
CA GLU A 104 14.81 -8.11 -8.15
C GLU A 104 14.67 -7.93 -6.63
N LYS A 105 13.92 -8.82 -5.97
CA LYS A 105 13.66 -8.69 -4.53
C LYS A 105 14.85 -9.09 -3.67
N SER A 106 15.01 -8.43 -2.52
CA SER A 106 15.88 -8.93 -1.45
C SER A 106 15.19 -10.04 -0.65
N ASP A 107 15.95 -10.75 0.17
CA ASP A 107 15.41 -11.82 1.04
C ASP A 107 14.48 -11.29 2.14
N LEU A 108 14.48 -9.97 2.38
CA LEU A 108 13.61 -9.34 3.36
C LEU A 108 12.12 -9.43 2.97
N VAL A 109 11.82 -9.47 1.66
CA VAL A 109 10.44 -9.52 1.16
C VAL A 109 10.00 -10.98 1.01
N PRO A 110 8.94 -11.42 1.72
CA PRO A 110 8.46 -12.81 1.63
C PRO A 110 7.76 -13.07 0.29
N TYR A 111 7.80 -14.31 -0.17
CA TYR A 111 7.13 -14.74 -1.41
C TYR A 111 5.61 -14.55 -1.40
N GLY A 112 4.98 -14.57 -0.23
CA GLY A 112 3.56 -14.24 -0.12
C GLY A 112 3.22 -12.84 -0.62
N THR A 113 4.09 -11.87 -0.38
CA THR A 113 3.93 -10.49 -0.86
C THR A 113 4.12 -10.41 -2.38
N THR A 114 5.07 -11.16 -2.93
CA THR A 114 5.41 -11.11 -4.37
C THR A 114 4.65 -12.12 -5.22
N GLY A 115 3.68 -12.83 -4.66
CA GLY A 115 2.93 -13.85 -5.40
C GLY A 115 3.80 -15.01 -5.88
N GLY A 116 4.89 -15.31 -5.17
CA GLY A 116 5.86 -16.35 -5.53
C GLY A 116 6.94 -15.92 -6.53
N LEU A 117 6.98 -14.65 -6.92
CA LEU A 117 7.98 -14.14 -7.87
C LEU A 117 9.27 -13.71 -7.15
N ASP A 118 10.39 -13.79 -7.88
CA ASP A 118 11.69 -13.29 -7.43
C ASP A 118 11.84 -11.77 -7.59
N THR A 119 10.80 -11.12 -8.09
CA THR A 119 10.71 -9.68 -8.26
C THR A 119 9.75 -9.05 -7.26
N VAL A 120 9.98 -7.79 -6.94
CA VAL A 120 9.11 -6.95 -6.12
C VAL A 120 8.73 -5.69 -6.88
N ALA A 121 7.44 -5.38 -6.90
CA ALA A 121 6.93 -4.11 -7.43
C ALA A 121 6.93 -3.08 -6.31
N VAL A 122 7.51 -1.90 -6.55
CA VAL A 122 7.67 -0.85 -5.54
C VAL A 122 7.14 0.47 -6.06
N ARG A 123 6.47 1.21 -5.19
CA ARG A 123 5.99 2.56 -5.46
C ARG A 123 6.22 3.47 -4.25
N MET A 124 6.45 4.76 -4.51
CA MET A 124 6.50 5.80 -3.50
C MET A 124 5.37 6.80 -3.75
N PRO A 125 4.20 6.66 -3.08
CA PRO A 125 3.03 7.50 -3.34
C PRO A 125 3.27 8.94 -2.87
N SER A 126 2.60 9.91 -3.52
CA SER A 126 2.72 11.33 -3.19
C SER A 126 1.69 11.83 -2.17
N ASP A 127 0.66 11.05 -1.87
CA ASP A 127 -0.33 11.43 -0.87
C ASP A 127 0.31 11.53 0.53
N PRO A 128 0.14 12.65 1.25
CA PRO A 128 0.77 12.84 2.56
C PRO A 128 0.25 11.88 3.64
N ILE A 129 -1.02 11.48 3.59
CA ILE A 129 -1.58 10.50 4.53
C ILE A 129 -0.90 9.13 4.30
N ALA A 130 -0.77 8.72 3.05
CA ALA A 130 -0.08 7.48 2.69
C ALA A 130 1.38 7.48 3.18
N ALA A 131 2.12 8.55 2.94
CA ALA A 131 3.52 8.66 3.36
C ALA A 131 3.68 8.54 4.88
N GLU A 132 2.87 9.26 5.65
CA GLU A 132 2.93 9.22 7.11
C GLU A 132 2.53 7.85 7.66
N LEU A 133 1.50 7.22 7.08
CA LEU A 133 1.11 5.86 7.48
C LEU A 133 2.20 4.83 7.21
N ILE A 134 2.83 4.88 6.05
CA ILE A 134 3.92 3.98 5.69
C ILE A 134 5.07 4.09 6.70
N ARG A 135 5.46 5.32 7.05
CA ARG A 135 6.48 5.55 8.09
C ARG A 135 6.08 5.00 9.44
N ALA A 136 4.85 5.26 9.87
CA ALA A 136 4.31 4.77 11.14
C ALA A 136 4.23 3.24 11.19
N ALA A 137 4.05 2.59 10.05
CA ALA A 137 3.98 1.13 9.93
C ALA A 137 5.34 0.44 9.83
N GLY A 138 6.44 1.19 9.82
CA GLY A 138 7.79 0.63 9.75
C GLY A 138 8.46 0.75 8.39
N GLY A 139 7.84 1.37 7.40
CA GLY A 139 8.44 1.75 6.12
C GLY A 139 8.05 0.91 4.89
N PHE A 140 7.40 -0.24 5.08
CA PHE A 140 7.07 -1.17 3.98
C PHE A 140 5.63 -1.66 4.10
N VAL A 141 4.75 -1.11 3.27
CA VAL A 141 3.32 -1.45 3.27
C VAL A 141 2.93 -1.98 1.90
N SER A 142 2.46 -3.21 1.83
CA SER A 142 1.84 -3.72 0.61
C SER A 142 0.45 -3.10 0.48
N ALA A 143 0.09 -2.64 -0.71
CA ALA A 143 -1.22 -2.01 -0.90
C ALA A 143 -1.76 -2.21 -2.33
N PRO A 144 -2.48 -3.31 -2.59
CA PRO A 144 -3.36 -3.40 -3.73
C PRO A 144 -4.54 -2.43 -3.55
N SER A 145 -5.32 -2.18 -4.60
CA SER A 145 -6.55 -1.40 -4.49
C SER A 145 -7.50 -2.00 -3.44
N ALA A 146 -8.19 -1.14 -2.68
CA ALA A 146 -9.02 -1.55 -1.53
C ALA A 146 -10.45 -1.96 -1.94
N ASN A 147 -10.57 -2.87 -2.90
CA ASN A 147 -11.83 -3.43 -3.41
C ASN A 147 -11.79 -4.94 -3.40
N THR A 148 -12.95 -5.59 -3.45
CA THR A 148 -13.01 -7.01 -3.79
C THR A 148 -12.55 -7.22 -5.23
N SER A 149 -11.83 -8.32 -5.46
CA SER A 149 -11.24 -8.63 -6.78
C SER A 149 -12.31 -8.63 -7.87
N GLY A 150 -12.02 -7.98 -8.99
CA GLY A 150 -12.95 -7.88 -10.13
C GLY A 150 -13.93 -6.71 -10.06
N ARG A 151 -13.97 -5.96 -8.97
CA ARG A 151 -14.77 -4.73 -8.86
C ARG A 151 -13.90 -3.48 -9.15
N PRO A 152 -14.52 -2.33 -9.47
CA PRO A 152 -13.78 -1.09 -9.69
C PRO A 152 -12.94 -0.68 -8.49
N SER A 153 -11.77 -0.09 -8.76
CA SER A 153 -10.90 0.45 -7.71
C SER A 153 -11.57 1.61 -6.98
N PRO A 154 -11.48 1.66 -5.63
CA PRO A 154 -12.20 2.65 -4.84
C PRO A 154 -11.54 4.02 -4.87
N THR A 155 -12.37 5.06 -4.97
CA THR A 155 -11.94 6.47 -4.98
C THR A 155 -12.39 7.25 -3.74
N THR A 156 -13.22 6.63 -2.91
CA THR A 156 -13.70 7.17 -1.63
C THR A 156 -13.70 6.10 -0.56
N ALA A 157 -13.74 6.52 0.71
CA ALA A 157 -13.86 5.60 1.85
C ALA A 157 -15.17 4.80 1.81
N GLU A 158 -16.26 5.37 1.31
CA GLU A 158 -17.54 4.67 1.16
C GLU A 158 -17.41 3.48 0.20
N HIS A 159 -16.74 3.65 -0.95
CA HIS A 159 -16.47 2.56 -1.88
C HIS A 159 -15.70 1.41 -1.22
N VAL A 160 -14.72 1.75 -0.37
CA VAL A 160 -13.98 0.74 0.40
C VAL A 160 -14.90 -0.02 1.34
N LEU A 161 -15.74 0.68 2.09
CA LEU A 161 -16.66 0.07 3.04
C LEU A 161 -17.71 -0.82 2.37
N ASP A 162 -18.19 -0.44 1.19
CA ASP A 162 -19.14 -1.25 0.42
C ASP A 162 -18.55 -2.62 0.06
N ASP A 163 -17.25 -2.68 -0.22
CA ASP A 163 -16.57 -3.91 -0.61
C ASP A 163 -15.97 -4.68 0.57
N LEU A 164 -15.30 -3.98 1.49
CA LEU A 164 -14.44 -4.57 2.51
C LEU A 164 -14.91 -4.33 3.95
N GLY A 165 -16.00 -3.60 4.16
CA GLY A 165 -16.56 -3.39 5.50
C GLY A 165 -16.81 -4.71 6.22
N GLY A 166 -16.35 -4.82 7.47
CA GLY A 166 -16.44 -6.03 8.27
C GLY A 166 -15.34 -7.06 7.99
N ARG A 167 -14.46 -6.83 7.00
CA ARG A 167 -13.35 -7.74 6.62
C ARG A 167 -11.98 -7.19 6.94
N ILE A 168 -11.88 -5.90 7.23
CA ILE A 168 -10.63 -5.19 7.52
C ILE A 168 -10.74 -4.43 8.84
N ASP A 169 -9.60 -4.06 9.42
CA ASP A 169 -9.56 -3.46 10.76
C ASP A 169 -9.93 -1.98 10.76
N MET A 170 -9.43 -1.22 9.79
CA MET A 170 -9.62 0.24 9.76
C MET A 170 -9.68 0.77 8.33
N VAL A 171 -10.43 1.86 8.15
CA VAL A 171 -10.40 2.73 6.96
C VAL A 171 -10.03 4.14 7.41
N ILE A 172 -8.97 4.69 6.81
CA ILE A 172 -8.65 6.11 6.93
C ILE A 172 -9.40 6.84 5.81
N ASP A 173 -10.36 7.67 6.18
CA ASP A 173 -11.10 8.50 5.24
C ASP A 173 -10.37 9.84 5.05
N GLY A 174 -9.68 9.98 3.94
CA GLY A 174 -8.99 11.20 3.53
C GLY A 174 -9.74 11.98 2.45
N GLY A 175 -11.01 11.65 2.22
CA GLY A 175 -11.81 12.23 1.13
C GLY A 175 -11.61 11.51 -0.20
N SER A 176 -12.09 12.13 -1.26
CA SER A 176 -11.94 11.59 -2.62
C SER A 176 -10.50 11.70 -3.12
N VAL A 177 -10.02 10.68 -3.84
CA VAL A 177 -8.69 10.71 -4.47
C VAL A 177 -8.66 11.64 -5.68
N GLU A 178 -7.46 12.11 -6.05
CA GLU A 178 -7.30 13.12 -7.09
C GLU A 178 -7.36 12.54 -8.51
N ILE A 179 -6.70 11.38 -8.75
CA ILE A 179 -6.53 10.81 -10.09
C ILE A 179 -7.63 9.81 -10.43
N GLY A 180 -7.92 8.85 -9.54
CA GLY A 180 -8.94 7.83 -9.76
C GLY A 180 -8.54 6.71 -10.72
N LEU A 181 -7.28 6.66 -11.14
CA LEU A 181 -6.69 5.60 -11.97
C LEU A 181 -5.46 5.03 -11.26
N GLU A 182 -5.22 3.74 -11.48
CA GLU A 182 -4.08 3.04 -10.89
C GLU A 182 -2.72 3.54 -11.42
N SER A 183 -1.63 3.17 -10.74
CA SER A 183 -0.28 3.55 -11.14
C SER A 183 0.14 2.89 -12.44
N THR A 184 1.07 3.53 -13.16
CA THR A 184 1.77 2.92 -14.30
C THR A 184 2.85 1.99 -13.79
N ILE A 185 2.93 0.79 -14.36
CA ILE A 185 3.94 -0.21 -14.01
C ILE A 185 5.04 -0.21 -15.07
N LEU A 186 6.27 -0.09 -14.63
CA LEU A 186 7.47 -0.18 -15.45
C LEU A 186 8.32 -1.37 -14.98
N ASP A 187 8.63 -2.25 -15.95
CA ASP A 187 9.50 -3.42 -15.75
C ASP A 187 10.84 -3.18 -16.46
#